data_efdb8fed0d5a7e2ebb163fbbb83da88b
#
_entry.id   efdb8fed0d5a7e2ebb163fbbb83da88b
#
_cell.length_a   1.000
_cell.length_b   1.000
_cell.length_c   1.000
_cell.angle_alpha   90.00
_cell.angle_beta   90.00
_cell.angle_gamma   90.00
#
_symmetry.space_group_name_H-M   'P 1'
#
loop_
_entity.id
_entity.type
_entity.pdbx_description
1 polymer ?
#
loop_
_entity_poly.entity_id
_entity_poly.type
_entity_poly.pdbx_seq_one_letter_code
_entity_poly.pdbx_strand_id
1 'polypeptide(L)'
;MLGRVIVLGLATVLASGCDCELKRTGEDPAPPDGFKEVMRDHAALSLVARNALIRGDLPVAQQSMRKLAFFMEHVPFPKEGKEYARITRELVNQVREAADLEEACMAFALLSNACGQCHHALDRGPPMKLEPTPEGQDLKMHMRRHAWAVERMWEALLSDSTSAFQAAAGILAESPLHGPASPDSERPPGTTRLAYEVHD
;
A
#
# COMPACT_ATOMS: atom_id res chain seq x y z
N MET A 1 38.62 -23.04 -40.45
CA MET A 1 37.27 -22.52 -40.12
C MET A 1 37.43 -21.60 -38.91
N LEU A 2 37.46 -20.27 -39.14
CA LEU A 2 37.67 -19.30 -38.08
C LEU A 2 36.31 -18.89 -37.48
N GLY A 3 36.09 -19.19 -36.21
CA GLY A 3 34.93 -18.73 -35.46
C GLY A 3 35.12 -17.27 -35.00
N ARG A 4 34.23 -16.38 -35.43
CA ARG A 4 34.14 -14.98 -34.98
C ARG A 4 33.52 -14.91 -33.60
N VAL A 5 34.27 -14.41 -32.62
CA VAL A 5 33.76 -14.04 -31.29
C VAL A 5 33.17 -12.63 -31.42
N ILE A 6 31.86 -12.54 -31.20
CA ILE A 6 31.17 -11.25 -31.09
C ILE A 6 31.19 -10.82 -29.61
N VAL A 7 31.96 -9.77 -29.32
CA VAL A 7 31.98 -9.13 -28.01
C VAL A 7 30.81 -8.13 -27.98
N LEU A 8 29.75 -8.45 -27.23
CA LEU A 8 28.70 -7.49 -26.92
C LEU A 8 29.19 -6.51 -25.84
N GLY A 9 29.38 -5.27 -26.25
CA GLY A 9 29.72 -4.17 -25.34
C GLY A 9 28.49 -3.82 -24.47
N LEU A 10 28.65 -3.96 -23.14
CA LEU A 10 27.69 -3.49 -22.14
C LEU A 10 27.77 -1.97 -22.06
N ALA A 11 26.77 -1.27 -22.60
CA ALA A 11 26.63 0.18 -22.41
C ALA A 11 26.10 0.45 -21.00
N THR A 12 26.97 0.93 -20.12
CA THR A 12 26.61 1.47 -18.81
C THR A 12 25.93 2.84 -19.03
N VAL A 13 24.61 2.87 -18.91
CA VAL A 13 23.83 4.10 -18.81
C VAL A 13 24.03 4.66 -17.41
N LEU A 14 24.84 5.69 -17.30
CA LEU A 14 24.93 6.53 -16.09
C LEU A 14 23.64 7.32 -15.99
N ALA A 15 22.76 6.91 -15.08
CA ALA A 15 21.61 7.70 -14.67
C ALA A 15 22.12 8.93 -13.90
N SER A 16 22.22 10.07 -14.59
CA SER A 16 22.40 11.36 -13.96
C SER A 16 21.12 11.69 -13.20
N GLY A 17 21.12 11.48 -11.89
CA GLY A 17 20.08 11.96 -11.01
C GLY A 17 20.07 13.49 -11.05
N CYS A 18 19.05 14.08 -11.66
CA CYS A 18 18.73 15.48 -11.46
C CYS A 18 18.12 15.62 -10.06
N ASP A 19 18.94 15.97 -9.07
CA ASP A 19 18.48 16.53 -7.80
C ASP A 19 17.86 17.91 -8.09
N CYS A 20 16.60 17.94 -8.45
CA CYS A 20 15.79 19.15 -8.41
C CYS A 20 15.42 19.45 -6.96
N GLU A 21 16.36 20.03 -6.23
CA GLU A 21 16.10 20.66 -4.95
C GLU A 21 15.21 21.91 -5.18
N LEU A 22 13.90 21.72 -5.21
CA LEU A 22 12.91 22.79 -5.21
C LEU A 22 12.98 23.50 -3.86
N LYS A 23 13.78 24.58 -3.77
CA LYS A 23 13.75 25.51 -2.63
C LYS A 23 12.35 26.10 -2.54
N ARG A 24 11.56 25.63 -1.58
CA ARG A 24 10.31 26.29 -1.17
C ARG A 24 10.66 27.63 -0.53
N THR A 25 10.53 28.69 -1.30
CA THR A 25 10.55 30.08 -0.80
C THR A 25 9.12 30.60 -0.81
N GLY A 26 8.43 30.43 0.29
CA GLY A 26 7.09 30.98 0.51
C GLY A 26 6.42 30.27 1.68
N GLU A 27 5.87 31.00 2.62
CA GLU A 27 4.97 30.43 3.62
C GLU A 27 3.75 29.88 2.87
N ASP A 28 3.66 28.54 2.78
CA ASP A 28 2.48 27.88 2.26
C ASP A 28 1.26 28.31 3.11
N PRO A 29 0.15 28.71 2.50
CA PRO A 29 -1.03 29.06 3.25
C PRO A 29 -1.43 27.89 4.17
N ALA A 30 -1.67 28.17 5.44
CA ALA A 30 -2.14 27.18 6.38
C ALA A 30 -3.40 26.49 5.80
N PRO A 31 -3.55 25.17 5.96
CA PRO A 31 -4.75 24.49 5.50
C PRO A 31 -5.97 25.11 6.18
N PRO A 32 -7.14 25.10 5.53
CA PRO A 32 -8.38 25.61 6.14
C PRO A 32 -8.59 24.94 7.49
N ASP A 33 -9.15 25.71 8.44
CA ASP A 33 -9.53 25.21 9.75
C ASP A 33 -10.41 23.95 9.57
N GLY A 34 -10.11 22.89 10.32
CA GLY A 34 -10.83 21.61 10.21
C GLY A 34 -10.28 20.63 9.16
N PHE A 35 -9.31 21.00 8.33
CA PHE A 35 -8.76 20.08 7.32
C PHE A 35 -8.16 18.80 7.94
N LYS A 36 -7.55 18.91 9.11
CA LYS A 36 -6.97 17.77 9.84
C LYS A 36 -8.03 16.76 10.30
N GLU A 37 -9.17 17.26 10.77
CA GLU A 37 -10.33 16.45 11.17
C GLU A 37 -10.91 15.71 9.96
N VAL A 38 -11.06 16.41 8.85
CA VAL A 38 -11.51 15.83 7.58
C VAL A 38 -10.57 14.73 7.13
N MET A 39 -9.25 14.92 7.22
CA MET A 39 -8.27 13.88 6.85
C MET A 39 -8.30 12.67 7.80
N ARG A 40 -8.68 12.86 9.07
CA ARG A 40 -8.91 11.75 10.00
C ARG A 40 -10.13 10.92 9.62
N ASP A 41 -11.23 11.57 9.25
CA ASP A 41 -12.45 10.88 8.79
C ASP A 41 -12.18 10.12 7.47
N HIS A 42 -11.44 10.73 6.57
CA HIS A 42 -10.95 10.10 5.34
C HIS A 42 -10.13 8.83 5.66
N ALA A 43 -9.17 8.93 6.56
CA ALA A 43 -8.35 7.79 6.97
C ALA A 43 -9.19 6.69 7.64
N ALA A 44 -10.17 7.05 8.48
CA ALA A 44 -11.08 6.10 9.12
C ALA A 44 -11.93 5.33 8.10
N LEU A 45 -12.48 6.02 7.09
CA LEU A 45 -13.24 5.38 6.01
C LEU A 45 -12.36 4.45 5.16
N SER A 46 -11.14 4.87 4.85
CA SER A 46 -10.17 4.04 4.12
C SER A 46 -9.80 2.78 4.90
N LEU A 47 -9.62 2.89 6.23
CA LEU A 47 -9.34 1.75 7.10
C LEU A 47 -10.52 0.77 7.16
N VAL A 48 -11.76 1.26 7.23
CA VAL A 48 -12.96 0.41 7.17
C VAL A 48 -13.02 -0.35 5.85
N ALA A 49 -12.79 0.32 4.72
CA ALA A 49 -12.78 -0.32 3.40
C ALA A 49 -11.68 -1.37 3.29
N ARG A 50 -10.44 -1.04 3.68
CA ARG A 50 -9.33 -1.98 3.70
C ARG A 50 -9.66 -3.26 4.47
N ASN A 51 -10.16 -3.09 5.71
CA ASN A 51 -10.50 -4.21 6.57
C ASN A 51 -11.67 -5.05 6.02
N ALA A 52 -12.60 -4.43 5.29
CA ALA A 52 -13.67 -5.12 4.59
C ALA A 52 -13.13 -5.94 3.42
N LEU A 53 -12.23 -5.38 2.59
CA LEU A 53 -11.58 -6.09 1.48
C LEU A 53 -10.77 -7.29 1.98
N ILE A 54 -10.00 -7.14 3.05
CA ILE A 54 -9.24 -8.27 3.67
C ILE A 54 -10.18 -9.40 4.11
N ARG A 55 -11.41 -9.10 4.55
CA ARG A 55 -12.41 -10.10 4.94
C ARG A 55 -13.27 -10.62 3.78
N GLY A 56 -13.06 -10.12 2.57
CA GLY A 56 -13.89 -10.47 1.42
C GLY A 56 -15.27 -9.79 1.41
N ASP A 57 -15.47 -8.73 2.19
CA ASP A 57 -16.74 -8.02 2.33
C ASP A 57 -16.81 -6.81 1.38
N LEU A 58 -17.00 -7.10 0.09
CA LEU A 58 -17.09 -6.09 -0.96
C LEU A 58 -18.21 -5.05 -0.69
N PRO A 59 -19.45 -5.42 -0.28
CA PRO A 59 -20.50 -4.43 -0.01
C PRO A 59 -20.12 -3.39 1.05
N VAL A 60 -19.47 -3.80 2.12
CA VAL A 60 -19.01 -2.88 3.19
C VAL A 60 -17.89 -1.97 2.67
N ALA A 61 -16.94 -2.50 1.90
CA ALA A 61 -15.90 -1.69 1.26
C ALA A 61 -16.50 -0.61 0.34
N GLN A 62 -17.41 -1.01 -0.53
CA GLN A 62 -18.12 -0.10 -1.44
C GLN A 62 -18.94 0.96 -0.70
N GLN A 63 -19.61 0.59 0.40
CA GLN A 63 -20.34 1.55 1.22
C GLN A 63 -19.41 2.58 1.85
N SER A 64 -18.25 2.15 2.32
CA SER A 64 -17.24 3.07 2.88
C SER A 64 -16.72 4.04 1.82
N MET A 65 -16.48 3.52 0.60
CA MET A 65 -16.04 4.35 -0.52
C MET A 65 -17.11 5.33 -1.00
N ARG A 66 -18.40 4.99 -0.92
CA ARG A 66 -19.48 5.98 -1.19
C ARG A 66 -19.43 7.17 -0.24
N LYS A 67 -19.17 6.91 1.05
CA LYS A 67 -19.01 7.99 2.04
C LYS A 67 -17.77 8.81 1.76
N LEU A 68 -16.66 8.15 1.42
CA LEU A 68 -15.42 8.83 1.09
C LEU A 68 -15.55 9.70 -0.17
N ALA A 69 -16.22 9.23 -1.21
CA ALA A 69 -16.51 10.01 -2.42
C ALA A 69 -17.26 11.31 -2.08
N PHE A 70 -18.31 11.21 -1.25
CA PHE A 70 -19.05 12.38 -0.77
C PHE A 70 -18.14 13.38 -0.05
N PHE A 71 -17.26 12.93 0.83
CA PHE A 71 -16.27 13.79 1.50
C PHE A 71 -15.37 14.49 0.49
N MET A 72 -14.83 13.76 -0.47
CA MET A 72 -13.91 14.29 -1.47
C MET A 72 -14.53 15.38 -2.38
N GLU A 73 -15.83 15.40 -2.52
CA GLU A 73 -16.55 16.41 -3.31
C GLU A 73 -16.72 17.72 -2.55
N HIS A 74 -16.79 17.69 -1.21
CA HIS A 74 -17.17 18.83 -0.38
C HIS A 74 -15.99 19.46 0.35
N VAL A 75 -14.80 18.88 0.28
CA VAL A 75 -13.62 19.36 0.99
C VAL A 75 -12.76 20.22 0.06
N PRO A 76 -12.41 21.44 0.45
CA PRO A 76 -11.48 22.26 -0.29
C PRO A 76 -10.04 21.73 -0.10
N PHE A 77 -9.45 21.23 -1.18
CA PHE A 77 -8.05 20.83 -1.19
C PHE A 77 -7.13 22.01 -1.51
N PRO A 78 -5.92 22.08 -0.92
CA PRO A 78 -4.90 23.03 -1.31
C PRO A 78 -4.63 22.94 -2.83
N LYS A 79 -4.18 24.03 -3.43
CA LYS A 79 -3.95 24.10 -4.88
C LYS A 79 -3.02 22.96 -5.35
N GLU A 80 -1.97 22.70 -4.61
CA GLU A 80 -0.94 21.68 -4.84
C GLU A 80 -1.50 20.26 -4.72
N GLY A 81 -2.55 20.07 -3.93
CA GLY A 81 -3.22 18.77 -3.72
C GLY A 81 -4.37 18.49 -4.70
N LYS A 82 -4.80 19.45 -5.52
CA LYS A 82 -6.02 19.30 -6.35
C LYS A 82 -5.94 18.17 -7.35
N GLU A 83 -4.78 17.98 -7.98
CA GLU A 83 -4.60 16.88 -8.96
C GLU A 83 -4.62 15.52 -8.25
N TYR A 84 -3.96 15.40 -7.12
CA TYR A 84 -4.03 14.18 -6.30
C TYR A 84 -5.45 13.89 -5.81
N ALA A 85 -6.19 14.92 -5.40
CA ALA A 85 -7.59 14.78 -5.01
C ALA A 85 -8.47 14.30 -6.17
N ARG A 86 -8.18 14.73 -7.41
CA ARG A 86 -8.85 14.23 -8.62
C ARG A 86 -8.57 12.75 -8.84
N ILE A 87 -7.29 12.35 -8.82
CA ILE A 87 -6.88 10.94 -8.97
C ILE A 87 -7.49 10.08 -7.87
N THR A 88 -7.44 10.54 -6.62
CA THR A 88 -8.03 9.83 -5.48
C THR A 88 -9.53 9.61 -5.67
N ARG A 89 -10.28 10.61 -6.14
CA ARG A 89 -11.72 10.46 -6.44
C ARG A 89 -12.00 9.42 -7.51
N GLU A 90 -11.20 9.38 -8.56
CA GLU A 90 -11.34 8.38 -9.61
C GLU A 90 -11.14 6.98 -9.07
N LEU A 91 -10.10 6.77 -8.24
CA LEU A 91 -9.81 5.48 -7.62
C LEU A 91 -10.85 5.07 -6.57
N VAL A 92 -11.36 6.02 -5.78
CA VAL A 92 -12.49 5.79 -4.88
C VAL A 92 -13.71 5.30 -5.64
N ASN A 93 -14.00 5.90 -6.81
CA ASN A 93 -15.10 5.48 -7.67
C ASN A 93 -14.87 4.09 -8.25
N GLN A 94 -13.65 3.76 -8.65
CA GLN A 94 -13.32 2.41 -9.12
C GLN A 94 -13.59 1.35 -8.05
N VAL A 95 -13.16 1.57 -6.79
CA VAL A 95 -13.50 0.64 -5.68
C VAL A 95 -15.01 0.56 -5.45
N ARG A 96 -15.70 1.70 -5.50
CA ARG A 96 -17.16 1.77 -5.29
C ARG A 96 -17.95 1.00 -6.35
N GLU A 97 -17.47 0.97 -7.58
CA GLU A 97 -18.15 0.42 -8.76
C GLU A 97 -17.59 -0.95 -9.18
N ALA A 98 -16.57 -1.45 -8.47
CA ALA A 98 -15.94 -2.73 -8.76
C ALA A 98 -16.97 -3.88 -8.83
N ALA A 99 -16.86 -4.70 -9.85
CA ALA A 99 -17.76 -5.83 -10.07
C ALA A 99 -17.48 -6.98 -9.10
N ASP A 100 -16.23 -7.12 -8.67
CA ASP A 100 -15.79 -8.18 -7.78
C ASP A 100 -14.72 -7.72 -6.79
N LEU A 101 -14.29 -8.64 -5.93
CA LEU A 101 -13.31 -8.37 -4.89
C LEU A 101 -11.90 -8.08 -5.46
N GLU A 102 -11.52 -8.77 -6.53
CA GLU A 102 -10.21 -8.61 -7.17
C GLU A 102 -10.05 -7.20 -7.73
N GLU A 103 -11.03 -6.74 -8.51
CA GLU A 103 -11.06 -5.39 -9.07
C GLU A 103 -11.04 -4.33 -7.96
N ALA A 104 -11.82 -4.54 -6.89
CA ALA A 104 -11.85 -3.64 -5.74
C ALA A 104 -10.51 -3.57 -5.00
N CYS A 105 -9.83 -4.71 -4.81
CA CYS A 105 -8.51 -4.76 -4.16
C CYS A 105 -7.44 -4.05 -4.98
N MET A 106 -7.43 -4.25 -6.30
CA MET A 106 -6.49 -3.56 -7.20
C MET A 106 -6.68 -2.05 -7.16
N ALA A 107 -7.92 -1.59 -7.30
CA ALA A 107 -8.25 -0.17 -7.23
C ALA A 107 -7.90 0.43 -5.86
N PHE A 108 -8.13 -0.30 -4.77
CA PHE A 108 -7.79 0.15 -3.42
C PHE A 108 -6.27 0.24 -3.17
N ALA A 109 -5.47 -0.66 -3.74
CA ALA A 109 -4.02 -0.57 -3.67
C ALA A 109 -3.50 0.71 -4.37
N LEU A 110 -4.02 1.00 -5.57
CA LEU A 110 -3.71 2.23 -6.29
C LEU A 110 -4.17 3.49 -5.53
N LEU A 111 -5.35 3.43 -4.90
CA LEU A 111 -5.87 4.50 -4.04
C LEU A 111 -4.92 4.78 -2.88
N SER A 112 -4.44 3.73 -2.20
CA SER A 112 -3.51 3.88 -1.07
C SER A 112 -2.19 4.55 -1.51
N ASN A 113 -1.67 4.16 -2.67
CA ASN A 113 -0.49 4.80 -3.26
C ASN A 113 -0.74 6.28 -3.61
N ALA A 114 -1.88 6.60 -4.21
CA ALA A 114 -2.24 7.98 -4.54
C ALA A 114 -2.37 8.86 -3.28
N CYS A 115 -2.88 8.31 -2.18
CA CYS A 115 -2.90 8.98 -0.87
C CYS A 115 -1.47 9.31 -0.39
N GLY A 116 -0.54 8.36 -0.48
CA GLY A 116 0.85 8.57 -0.12
C GLY A 116 1.52 9.65 -0.95
N GLN A 117 1.34 9.61 -2.27
CA GLN A 117 1.87 10.63 -3.17
C GLN A 117 1.34 12.05 -2.85
N CYS A 118 0.04 12.16 -2.51
CA CYS A 118 -0.54 13.43 -2.08
C CYS A 118 0.09 13.92 -0.77
N HIS A 119 0.25 13.01 0.20
CA HIS A 119 0.88 13.32 1.49
C HIS A 119 2.33 13.80 1.29
N HIS A 120 3.09 13.12 0.44
CA HIS A 120 4.45 13.50 0.09
C HIS A 120 4.50 14.89 -0.57
N ALA A 121 3.68 15.11 -1.60
CA ALA A 121 3.67 16.37 -2.35
C ALA A 121 3.28 17.59 -1.47
N LEU A 122 2.45 17.36 -0.46
CA LEU A 122 2.04 18.40 0.49
C LEU A 122 2.94 18.49 1.72
N ASP A 123 3.97 17.63 1.82
CA ASP A 123 4.79 17.48 3.02
C ASP A 123 3.92 17.26 4.29
N ARG A 124 2.90 16.45 4.15
CA ARG A 124 1.87 16.19 5.17
C ARG A 124 1.41 14.76 5.05
N GLY A 125 1.31 14.09 6.15
CA GLY A 125 0.83 12.70 6.17
C GLY A 125 1.01 12.10 7.56
N PRO A 126 0.52 10.89 7.77
CA PRO A 126 0.78 10.18 9.00
C PRO A 126 2.27 9.85 9.09
N PRO A 127 2.90 10.04 10.26
CA PRO A 127 4.27 9.58 10.45
C PRO A 127 4.29 8.05 10.40
N MET A 128 5.30 7.49 9.72
CA MET A 128 5.52 6.05 9.73
C MET A 128 5.84 5.58 11.16
N LYS A 129 5.05 4.65 11.69
CA LYS A 129 5.31 4.04 12.99
C LYS A 129 6.15 2.79 12.79
N LEU A 130 7.37 2.82 13.33
CA LEU A 130 8.25 1.65 13.34
C LEU A 130 7.95 0.83 14.60
N GLU A 131 6.98 -0.06 14.52
CA GLU A 131 6.76 -1.07 15.56
C GLU A 131 7.69 -2.27 15.32
N PRO A 132 8.22 -2.90 16.38
CA PRO A 132 9.09 -4.07 16.21
C PRO A 132 8.31 -5.23 15.58
N THR A 133 9.01 -5.99 14.75
CA THR A 133 8.46 -7.22 14.16
C THR A 133 8.15 -8.22 15.25
N PRO A 134 6.97 -8.88 15.25
CA PRO A 134 6.64 -9.91 16.23
C PRO A 134 7.65 -11.07 16.20
N GLU A 135 8.16 -11.45 17.35
CA GLU A 135 9.15 -12.53 17.51
C GLU A 135 8.47 -13.88 17.76
N GLY A 136 9.18 -14.97 17.44
CA GLY A 136 8.74 -16.35 17.65
C GLY A 136 8.70 -17.18 16.37
N GLN A 137 8.75 -18.52 16.51
CA GLN A 137 8.87 -19.45 15.38
C GLN A 137 7.67 -20.39 15.21
N ASP A 138 6.65 -20.27 16.06
CA ASP A 138 5.43 -21.06 15.91
C ASP A 138 4.49 -20.48 14.84
N LEU A 139 3.54 -21.27 14.39
CA LEU A 139 2.57 -20.88 13.36
C LEU A 139 1.80 -19.60 13.74
N LYS A 140 1.44 -19.44 15.01
CA LYS A 140 0.71 -18.27 15.48
C LYS A 140 1.54 -16.98 15.33
N MET A 141 2.83 -17.05 15.66
CA MET A 141 3.72 -15.90 15.52
C MET A 141 4.08 -15.63 14.06
N HIS A 142 4.18 -16.67 13.23
CA HIS A 142 4.31 -16.50 11.78
C HIS A 142 3.12 -15.74 11.20
N MET A 143 1.88 -16.16 11.49
CA MET A 143 0.68 -15.45 11.04
C MET A 143 0.57 -14.03 11.61
N ARG A 144 1.08 -13.79 12.82
CA ARG A 144 1.18 -12.42 13.36
C ARG A 144 2.19 -11.57 12.60
N ARG A 145 3.33 -12.14 12.18
CA ARG A 145 4.28 -11.41 11.31
C ARG A 145 3.68 -11.05 9.97
N HIS A 146 2.92 -11.96 9.35
CA HIS A 146 2.19 -11.66 8.11
C HIS A 146 1.19 -10.52 8.30
N ALA A 147 0.37 -10.58 9.34
CA ALA A 147 -0.57 -9.51 9.66
C ALA A 147 0.16 -8.18 9.91
N TRP A 148 1.24 -8.20 10.67
CA TRP A 148 2.09 -7.04 10.92
C TRP A 148 2.68 -6.49 9.61
N ALA A 149 3.18 -7.36 8.72
CA ALA A 149 3.76 -6.96 7.44
C ALA A 149 2.73 -6.26 6.54
N VAL A 150 1.52 -6.82 6.42
CA VAL A 150 0.43 -6.20 5.65
C VAL A 150 0.06 -4.82 6.20
N GLU A 151 0.00 -4.67 7.53
CA GLU A 151 -0.22 -3.38 8.18
C GLU A 151 0.88 -2.37 7.84
N ARG A 152 2.13 -2.77 7.94
CA ARG A 152 3.29 -1.91 7.65
C ARG A 152 3.40 -1.55 6.18
N MET A 153 3.10 -2.48 5.26
CA MET A 153 3.05 -2.18 3.83
C MET A 153 2.00 -1.09 3.52
N TRP A 154 0.81 -1.20 4.12
CA TRP A 154 -0.22 -0.19 3.93
C TRP A 154 0.17 1.17 4.50
N GLU A 155 0.71 1.22 5.71
CA GLU A 155 1.21 2.46 6.31
C GLU A 155 2.35 3.07 5.49
N ALA A 156 3.23 2.23 4.94
CA ALA A 156 4.32 2.66 4.07
C ALA A 156 3.81 3.31 2.78
N LEU A 157 2.74 2.76 2.18
CA LEU A 157 2.07 3.39 1.04
C LEU A 157 1.52 4.77 1.40
N LEU A 158 0.84 4.89 2.55
CA LEU A 158 0.28 6.17 3.00
C LEU A 158 1.35 7.21 3.37
N SER A 159 2.54 6.76 3.78
CA SER A 159 3.67 7.61 4.17
C SER A 159 4.67 7.83 3.02
N ASP A 160 4.39 7.29 1.83
CA ASP A 160 5.28 7.28 0.67
C ASP A 160 6.70 6.76 1.00
N SER A 161 6.78 5.72 1.82
CA SER A 161 8.04 5.13 2.29
C SER A 161 8.38 3.83 1.58
N THR A 162 9.07 3.91 0.45
CA THR A 162 9.52 2.73 -0.31
C THR A 162 10.35 1.77 0.54
N SER A 163 11.25 2.27 1.38
CA SER A 163 12.11 1.43 2.22
C SER A 163 11.30 0.65 3.28
N ALA A 164 10.32 1.28 3.90
CA ALA A 164 9.44 0.62 4.86
C ALA A 164 8.54 -0.42 4.17
N PHE A 165 8.05 -0.11 2.96
CA PHE A 165 7.28 -1.07 2.16
C PHE A 165 8.09 -2.31 1.82
N GLN A 166 9.33 -2.13 1.33
CA GLN A 166 10.23 -3.24 0.99
C GLN A 166 10.60 -4.09 2.20
N ALA A 167 10.87 -3.46 3.34
CA ALA A 167 11.17 -4.18 4.58
C ALA A 167 9.98 -5.05 5.03
N ALA A 168 8.77 -4.50 4.98
CA ALA A 168 7.56 -5.25 5.33
C ALA A 168 7.25 -6.37 4.33
N ALA A 169 7.42 -6.12 3.02
CA ALA A 169 7.26 -7.13 1.98
C ALA A 169 8.26 -8.29 2.16
N GLY A 170 9.50 -7.99 2.58
CA GLY A 170 10.49 -9.01 2.92
C GLY A 170 10.04 -9.94 4.05
N ILE A 171 9.36 -9.40 5.07
CA ILE A 171 8.78 -10.21 6.14
C ILE A 171 7.62 -11.07 5.63
N LEU A 172 6.78 -10.53 4.75
CA LEU A 172 5.68 -11.28 4.16
C LEU A 172 6.17 -12.42 3.26
N ALA A 173 7.31 -12.23 2.59
CA ALA A 173 7.97 -13.22 1.74
C ALA A 173 8.79 -14.26 2.53
N GLU A 174 8.80 -14.22 3.87
CA GLU A 174 9.43 -15.28 4.67
C GLU A 174 8.82 -16.62 4.31
N SER A 175 9.71 -17.62 4.07
CA SER A 175 9.27 -18.97 3.72
C SER A 175 8.22 -19.50 4.70
N PRO A 176 7.20 -20.22 4.18
CA PRO A 176 6.22 -20.88 5.04
C PRO A 176 6.96 -21.74 6.08
N LEU A 177 6.44 -21.77 7.29
CA LEU A 177 7.02 -22.57 8.36
C LEU A 177 7.20 -24.05 7.90
N HIS A 178 8.40 -24.39 7.56
CA HIS A 178 8.85 -25.77 7.48
C HIS A 178 9.13 -26.23 8.92
N GLY A 179 8.11 -26.29 9.76
CA GLY A 179 8.21 -27.01 11.02
C GLY A 179 8.52 -28.48 10.73
N PRO A 180 9.16 -29.22 11.66
CA PRO A 180 9.20 -30.68 11.57
C PRO A 180 7.80 -31.14 11.28
N ALA A 181 7.62 -31.82 10.16
CA ALA A 181 6.33 -32.09 9.54
C ALA A 181 5.28 -32.46 10.60
N SER A 182 4.37 -31.53 10.85
CA SER A 182 3.06 -31.95 11.35
C SER A 182 2.60 -32.98 10.34
N PRO A 183 2.26 -34.21 10.74
CA PRO A 183 1.89 -35.24 9.77
C PRO A 183 0.87 -34.66 8.80
N ASP A 184 1.09 -34.88 7.49
CA ASP A 184 0.22 -34.34 6.41
C ASP A 184 -1.29 -34.63 6.62
N SER A 185 -1.62 -35.49 7.56
CA SER A 185 -2.99 -35.85 7.95
C SER A 185 -3.80 -34.75 8.65
N GLU A 186 -3.15 -33.68 9.16
CA GLU A 186 -3.84 -32.60 9.88
C GLU A 186 -4.06 -31.32 9.04
N ARG A 187 -3.51 -31.27 7.83
CA ARG A 187 -3.67 -30.09 6.96
C ARG A 187 -4.87 -30.26 6.04
N PRO A 188 -5.74 -29.26 5.92
CA PRO A 188 -6.79 -29.30 4.91
C PRO A 188 -6.18 -29.47 3.51
N PRO A 189 -6.81 -30.28 2.63
CA PRO A 189 -6.35 -30.46 1.26
C PRO A 189 -6.16 -29.10 0.54
N GLY A 190 -4.99 -28.89 -0.06
CA GLY A 190 -4.69 -27.67 -0.82
C GLY A 190 -4.02 -26.55 -0.02
N THR A 191 -3.94 -26.60 1.31
CA THR A 191 -3.31 -25.54 2.13
C THR A 191 -1.83 -25.38 1.82
N THR A 192 -1.13 -26.46 1.54
CA THR A 192 0.31 -26.42 1.18
C THR A 192 0.51 -25.72 -0.16
N ARG A 193 -0.33 -26.01 -1.15
CA ARG A 193 -0.26 -25.36 -2.46
C ARG A 193 -0.48 -23.85 -2.36
N LEU A 194 -1.52 -23.42 -1.64
CA LEU A 194 -1.81 -21.99 -1.43
C LEU A 194 -0.67 -21.28 -0.69
N ALA A 195 -0.04 -21.94 0.29
CA ALA A 195 1.10 -21.35 1.00
C ALA A 195 2.29 -21.11 0.07
N TYR A 196 2.57 -22.00 -0.87
CA TYR A 196 3.64 -21.80 -1.87
C TYR A 196 3.26 -20.75 -2.92
N GLU A 197 2.02 -20.76 -3.43
CA GLU A 197 1.54 -19.77 -4.40
C GLU A 197 1.58 -18.32 -3.86
N VAL A 198 1.53 -18.13 -2.56
CA VAL A 198 1.66 -16.80 -1.93
C VAL A 198 3.12 -16.36 -1.77
N HIS A 199 4.06 -17.31 -1.74
CA HIS A 199 5.48 -17.03 -1.46
C HIS A 199 6.38 -17.07 -2.72
N ASP A 200 5.88 -17.50 -3.87
CA ASP A 200 6.54 -17.43 -5.18
C ASP A 200 6.23 -16.10 -5.89
#